data_8e2d6f54efccab8edb8c7f80f01fdb10
#
_entry.id   8e2d6f54efccab8edb8c7f80f01fdb10
#
_cell.length_a   1.000
_cell.length_b   1.000
_cell.length_c   1.000
_cell.angle_alpha   90.00
_cell.angle_beta   90.00
_cell.angle_gamma   90.00
#
_symmetry.space_group_name_H-M   'P 1'
#
loop_
_entity.id
_entity.type
_entity.pdbx_description
1 polymer ?
#
loop_
_entity_poly.entity_id
_entity_poly.type
_entity_poly.pdbx_seq_one_letter_code
_entity_poly.pdbx_strand_id
1 'polypeptide(L)'
;MLEGGVSGEGDGTIQISVRSEDGHEVHFRVRSTTQMQKVMRAYCERVGSSLDAVRFLFDGERVRGYQTVGVLALVSGDTIDAMVEQVGA
;
A
#
# COMPACT_ATOMS: atom_id res chain seq x y z
N MET A 1 8.39 -0.46 -13.39
CA MET A 1 8.46 -0.75 -12.97
C MET A 1 9.10 -0.69 -12.06
N LEU A 2 9.31 -0.73 -11.68
CA LEU A 2 9.79 -0.58 -10.84
C LEU A 2 10.70 -1.27 -10.50
N GLU A 3 11.10 -1.76 -10.44
CA GLU A 3 11.88 -2.25 -10.11
C GLU A 3 12.85 -1.96 -10.10
N GLY A 4 13.12 -1.89 -10.30
CA GLY A 4 14.17 -1.56 -10.54
C GLY A 4 14.91 -1.33 -9.50
N GLY A 5 14.88 -1.35 -8.90
CA GLY A 5 15.48 -1.22 -7.94
C GLY A 5 16.46 -0.51 -7.55
N VAL A 6 17.00 -0.32 -7.71
CA VAL A 6 17.96 0.32 -7.40
C VAL A 6 17.95 1.11 -6.38
N SER A 7 18.27 1.31 -5.78
CA SER A 7 18.57 2.12 -4.88
C SER A 7 17.86 3.10 -4.65
N GLY A 8 17.02 3.31 -4.41
CA GLY A 8 16.33 4.33 -4.20
C GLY A 8 16.71 5.27 -3.30
N GLU A 9 17.58 5.14 -2.55
CA GLU A 9 17.83 6.08 -1.65
C GLU A 9 18.13 7.33 -2.20
N GLY A 10 18.58 7.59 -3.14
CA GLY A 10 18.90 8.88 -3.57
C GLY A 10 17.80 9.60 -4.24
N ASP A 11 16.73 8.95 -4.64
CA ASP A 11 15.69 9.61 -5.38
C ASP A 11 14.47 9.91 -4.56
N GLY A 12 14.54 9.73 -3.28
CA GLY A 12 13.41 10.11 -2.44
C GLY A 12 12.32 9.09 -2.37
N THR A 13 12.54 7.88 -2.84
CA THR A 13 11.51 6.86 -2.75
C THR A 13 11.75 5.98 -1.54
N ILE A 14 10.70 5.36 -1.07
CA ILE A 14 10.79 4.38 0.00
C ILE A 14 10.07 3.13 -0.46
N GLN A 15 10.31 2.03 0.20
CA GLN A 15 9.65 0.79 -0.14
C GLN A 15 8.70 0.43 0.96
N ILE A 16 7.44 0.20 0.62
CA ILE A 16 6.45 -0.23 1.59
C ILE A 16 5.85 -1.53 1.09
N SER A 17 5.18 -2.25 1.98
CA SER A 17 4.53 -3.50 1.62
C SER A 17 3.07 -3.41 1.94
N VAL A 18 2.25 -4.14 1.21
CA VAL A 18 0.85 -4.32 1.55
C VAL A 18 0.68 -5.80 1.81
N ARG A 19 0.21 -6.17 3.00
CA ARG A 19 0.10 -7.55 3.40
C ARG A 19 -1.34 -7.94 3.60
N SER A 20 -1.72 -9.08 3.03
CA SER A 20 -3.08 -9.57 3.20
C SER A 20 -3.18 -10.40 4.45
N GLU A 21 -4.40 -10.80 4.79
CA GLU A 21 -4.64 -11.55 6.00
C GLU A 21 -3.95 -12.90 5.98
N ASP A 22 -3.70 -13.46 4.82
CA ASP A 22 -3.06 -14.75 4.75
C ASP A 22 -1.54 -14.62 4.69
N GLY A 23 -1.02 -13.43 4.89
CA GLY A 23 0.42 -13.25 4.94
C GLY A 23 1.09 -12.93 3.63
N HIS A 24 0.34 -12.83 2.55
CA HIS A 24 0.92 -12.54 1.26
C HIS A 24 1.29 -11.06 1.18
N GLU A 25 2.45 -10.74 0.74
CA GLU A 25 2.89 -9.34 0.68
C GLU A 25 3.19 -8.91 -0.74
N VAL A 26 2.85 -7.68 -1.06
CA VAL A 26 3.20 -7.07 -2.33
C VAL A 26 3.96 -5.80 -1.99
N HIS A 27 5.11 -5.61 -2.61
CA HIS A 27 5.98 -4.47 -2.30
C HIS A 27 5.82 -3.37 -3.32
N PHE A 28 5.88 -2.14 -2.85
CA PHE A 28 5.74 -0.98 -3.73
C PHE A 28 6.83 0.03 -3.41
N ARG A 29 7.31 0.72 -4.44
CA ARG A 29 8.26 1.79 -4.24
C ARG A 29 7.50 3.07 -4.47
N VAL A 30 7.48 3.96 -3.52
CA VAL A 30 6.64 5.16 -3.54
C VAL A 30 7.41 6.38 -3.07
N ARG A 31 6.85 7.55 -3.34
CA ARG A 31 7.41 8.81 -2.86
C ARG A 31 6.49 9.41 -1.86
N SER A 32 6.94 10.41 -1.12
CA SER A 32 6.11 11.06 -0.11
C SER A 32 4.89 11.71 -0.73
N THR A 33 4.96 12.09 -2.00
CA THR A 33 3.82 12.73 -2.65
C THR A 33 2.86 11.72 -3.28
N THR A 34 3.16 10.44 -3.24
CA THR A 34 2.30 9.43 -3.83
C THR A 34 1.01 9.32 -3.03
N GLN A 35 -0.12 9.37 -3.71
CA GLN A 35 -1.39 9.19 -3.01
C GLN A 35 -1.64 7.72 -2.82
N MET A 36 -2.18 7.36 -1.68
CA MET A 36 -2.38 5.96 -1.34
C MET A 36 -3.32 5.24 -2.29
N GLN A 37 -4.24 5.96 -2.93
CA GLN A 37 -5.14 5.30 -3.87
C GLN A 37 -4.36 4.62 -5.01
N LYS A 38 -3.19 5.14 -5.36
CA LYS A 38 -2.42 4.53 -6.38
C LYS A 38 -1.91 3.18 -5.92
N VAL A 39 -1.46 3.09 -4.70
CA VAL A 39 -0.98 1.85 -4.10
C VAL A 39 -2.14 0.89 -3.95
N MET A 40 -3.28 1.40 -3.48
CA MET A 40 -4.44 0.57 -3.22
C MET A 40 -4.96 -0.05 -4.52
N ARG A 41 -5.02 0.73 -5.58
CA ARG A 41 -5.47 0.21 -6.86
C ARG A 41 -4.50 -0.81 -7.42
N ALA A 42 -3.22 -0.53 -7.36
CA ALA A 42 -2.21 -1.45 -7.86
C ALA A 42 -2.27 -2.77 -7.11
N TYR A 43 -2.46 -2.70 -5.80
CA TYR A 43 -2.55 -3.90 -4.99
C TYR A 43 -3.78 -4.72 -5.39
N CYS A 44 -4.91 -4.08 -5.52
CA CYS A 44 -6.14 -4.79 -5.86
C CYS A 44 -6.06 -5.43 -7.23
N GLU A 45 -5.43 -4.77 -8.17
CA GLU A 45 -5.24 -5.35 -9.48
C GLU A 45 -4.33 -6.55 -9.42
N ARG A 46 -3.31 -6.48 -8.60
CA ARG A 46 -2.38 -7.56 -8.51
C ARG A 46 -2.99 -8.80 -7.91
N VAL A 47 -3.82 -8.65 -6.90
CA VAL A 47 -4.42 -9.79 -6.23
C VAL A 47 -5.81 -10.15 -6.74
N GLY A 48 -6.32 -9.40 -7.70
CA GLY A 48 -7.61 -9.71 -8.26
C GLY A 48 -8.80 -9.35 -7.40
N SER A 49 -8.65 -8.36 -6.53
CA SER A 49 -9.75 -7.96 -5.66
C SER A 49 -10.32 -6.63 -6.10
N SER A 50 -11.54 -6.37 -5.67
CA SER A 50 -12.17 -5.11 -5.96
C SER A 50 -11.74 -4.09 -4.93
N LEU A 51 -11.48 -2.87 -5.35
CA LEU A 51 -11.05 -1.83 -4.43
C LEU A 51 -12.09 -1.61 -3.34
N ASP A 52 -13.36 -1.75 -3.67
CA ASP A 52 -14.40 -1.56 -2.67
C ASP A 52 -14.44 -2.65 -1.62
N ALA A 53 -13.86 -3.78 -1.92
CA ALA A 53 -13.93 -4.90 -1.00
C ALA A 53 -12.75 -4.98 -0.07
N VAL A 54 -11.78 -4.12 -0.20
CA VAL A 54 -10.57 -4.21 0.61
C VAL A 54 -10.41 -2.96 1.46
N ARG A 55 -10.16 -3.17 2.74
CA ARG A 55 -9.92 -2.07 3.65
C ARG A 55 -8.44 -2.06 3.96
N PHE A 56 -7.81 -0.92 3.85
CA PHE A 56 -6.37 -0.79 4.10
C PHE A 56 -6.16 -0.09 5.43
N LEU A 57 -5.30 -0.67 6.25
CA LEU A 57 -5.03 -0.13 7.58
C LEU A 57 -3.54 0.06 7.78
N PHE A 58 -3.17 1.13 8.44
CA PHE A 58 -1.78 1.34 8.80
C PHE A 58 -1.74 1.68 10.27
N ASP A 59 -1.07 0.85 11.04
CA ASP A 59 -0.95 1.05 12.47
C ASP A 59 -2.33 1.08 13.10
N GLY A 60 -3.23 0.28 12.57
CA GLY A 60 -4.57 0.18 13.10
C GLY A 60 -5.55 1.22 12.61
N GLU A 61 -5.09 2.19 11.81
CA GLU A 61 -5.97 3.23 11.34
C GLU A 61 -6.27 3.10 9.87
N ARG A 62 -7.47 3.47 9.48
CA ARG A 62 -7.89 3.34 8.11
C ARG A 62 -7.12 4.26 7.20
N VAL A 63 -6.62 3.73 6.12
CA VAL A 63 -5.91 4.51 5.13
C VAL A 63 -6.90 4.94 4.06
N ARG A 64 -6.92 6.24 3.75
CA ARG A 64 -7.82 6.77 2.73
C ARG A 64 -7.06 7.06 1.46
N GLY A 65 -7.72 6.87 0.33
CA GLY A 65 -7.05 7.02 -0.95
C GLY A 65 -6.48 8.39 -1.20
N TYR A 66 -7.09 9.44 -0.65
CA TYR A 66 -6.61 10.79 -0.90
C TYR A 66 -5.39 11.14 -0.05
N GLN A 67 -5.04 10.30 0.91
CA GLN A 67 -3.88 10.58 1.76
C GLN A 67 -2.61 10.26 1.01
N THR A 68 -1.55 10.98 1.29
CA THR A 68 -0.27 10.72 0.65
C THR A 68 0.61 9.92 1.60
N VAL A 69 1.65 9.33 1.05
CA VAL A 69 2.62 8.62 1.84
C VAL A 69 3.21 9.55 2.91
N GLY A 70 3.46 10.80 2.55
CA GLY A 70 4.02 11.75 3.49
C GLY A 70 3.09 12.12 4.62
N VAL A 71 1.80 12.25 4.33
CA VAL A 71 0.84 12.59 5.36
C VAL A 71 0.74 11.46 6.37
N LEU A 72 0.88 10.21 5.92
CA LEU A 72 0.84 9.09 6.84
C LEU A 72 2.18 8.87 7.52
N ALA A 73 3.18 9.62 7.13
CA ALA A 73 4.53 9.52 7.69
C ALA A 73 5.11 8.10 7.54
N LEU A 74 4.83 7.48 6.40
CA LEU A 74 5.37 6.15 6.15
C LEU A 74 6.87 6.23 5.92
N VAL A 75 7.57 5.22 6.38
CA VAL A 75 9.01 5.13 6.17
C VAL A 75 9.30 3.80 5.50
N SER A 76 10.49 3.69 4.95
CA SER A 76 10.86 2.47 4.25
C SER A 76 10.77 1.28 5.19
N GLY A 77 10.15 0.24 4.72
CA GLY A 77 9.96 -0.95 5.54
C GLY A 77 8.59 -1.04 6.20
N ASP A 78 7.79 0.01 6.12
CA ASP A 78 6.46 -0.04 6.74
C ASP A 78 5.55 -0.98 5.97
N THR A 79 4.58 -1.55 6.67
CA THR A 79 3.62 -2.47 6.10
C THR A 79 2.20 -1.96 6.30
N ILE A 80 1.42 -2.02 5.23
CA ILE A 80 0.00 -1.66 5.27
C ILE A 80 -0.77 -2.98 5.28
N ASP A 81 -1.76 -3.09 6.12
CA ASP A 81 -2.56 -4.32 6.17
C ASP A 81 -3.77 -4.20 5.24
N ALA A 82 -4.02 -5.21 4.46
CA ALA A 82 -5.17 -5.25 3.57
C ALA A 82 -6.14 -6.30 4.07
N MET A 83 -7.34 -5.86 4.44
CA MET A 83 -8.33 -6.76 4.97
C MET A 83 -9.50 -6.82 4.02
N VAL A 84 -9.92 -8.01 3.65
CA VAL A 84 -11.04 -8.15 2.75
C VAL A 84 -12.31 -8.08 3.55
N GLU A 85 -13.23 -7.17 3.15
CA GLU A 85 -14.41 -7.04 3.88
C GLU A 85 -15.34 -8.10 3.48
N GLN A 86 -15.83 -8.91 4.38
CA GLN A 86 -16.68 -9.92 4.06
C GLN A 86 -18.00 -9.49 4.29
N VAL A 87 -18.78 -9.26 3.43
CA VAL A 87 -20.01 -8.77 3.61
C VAL A 87 -20.83 -9.84 3.75
N GLY A 88 -21.13 -10.28 4.56
CA GLY A 88 -21.76 -11.33 4.80
C GLY A 88 -22.94 -11.56 4.25
N ALA A 89 -23.61 -11.43 4.12
CA ALA A 89 -24.75 -11.64 3.66
C ALA A 89 -25.35 -12.41 3.92
#